data_3768284f6686a2bd800e6714a8b2bedd
#
_entry.id   3768284f6686a2bd800e6714a8b2bedd
#
_cell.length_a   1.000
_cell.length_b   1.000
_cell.length_c   1.000
_cell.angle_alpha   90.00
_cell.angle_beta   90.00
_cell.angle_gamma   90.00
#
_symmetry.space_group_name_H-M   'P 1'
#
loop_
_entity.id
_entity.type
_entity.pdbx_description
1 polymer ?
#
loop_
_entity_poly.entity_id
_entity_poly.type
_entity_poly.pdbx_seq_one_letter_code
_entity_poly.pdbx_strand_id
1 'polypeptide(L)'
;MPLANFQGTVMVNLVGSFNVAKAAANRMQHNTPGEDGERGVIINTASVAAYEGQIGQAAYAASKGGVVSMTLPMARELSRFGIRVMTIAPGIFWTPMVDGMPPAVQESLAASIPFPPRLGKPDDFAGLVGHILSNTYLNGETIRLDGAVRLAPK
;
A
#
# COMPACT_ATOMS: atom_id res chain seq x y z
N MET A 1 -20.62 -2.95 13.13
CA MET A 1 -19.23 -3.12 13.66
C MET A 1 -19.13 -2.36 14.97
N PRO A 2 -18.65 -2.97 16.07
CA PRO A 2 -18.36 -2.24 17.32
C PRO A 2 -17.29 -1.19 17.14
N LEU A 3 -17.40 -0.05 17.86
CA LEU A 3 -16.43 1.04 17.78
C LEU A 3 -15.00 0.59 18.14
N ALA A 4 -14.85 -0.28 19.12
CA ALA A 4 -13.54 -0.82 19.51
C ALA A 4 -12.82 -1.55 18.37
N ASN A 5 -13.56 -2.30 17.54
CA ASN A 5 -12.99 -2.97 16.37
C ASN A 5 -12.57 -1.97 15.28
N PHE A 6 -13.37 -0.94 15.07
CA PHE A 6 -13.01 0.16 14.15
C PHE A 6 -11.73 0.85 14.63
N GLN A 7 -11.68 1.27 15.89
CA GLN A 7 -10.52 1.91 16.50
C GLN A 7 -9.27 1.02 16.43
N GLY A 8 -9.38 -0.26 16.78
CA GLY A 8 -8.27 -1.21 16.72
C GLY A 8 -7.67 -1.31 15.32
N THR A 9 -8.52 -1.43 14.29
CA THR A 9 -8.06 -1.50 12.90
C THR A 9 -7.36 -0.22 12.47
N VAL A 10 -7.91 0.94 12.80
CA VAL A 10 -7.31 2.25 12.45
C VAL A 10 -5.99 2.43 13.19
N MET A 11 -5.93 2.08 14.47
CA MET A 11 -4.69 2.19 15.28
C MET A 11 -3.57 1.32 14.72
N VAL A 12 -3.85 0.08 14.33
CA VAL A 12 -2.83 -0.81 13.78
C VAL A 12 -2.43 -0.38 12.37
N ASN A 13 -3.39 -0.22 11.46
CA ASN A 13 -3.09 -0.03 10.04
C ASN A 13 -2.64 1.39 9.69
N LEU A 14 -3.30 2.41 10.26
CA LEU A 14 -3.03 3.81 9.89
C LEU A 14 -2.02 4.44 10.85
N VAL A 15 -2.31 4.44 12.15
CA VAL A 15 -1.42 5.05 13.14
C VAL A 15 -0.10 4.29 13.22
N GLY A 16 -0.13 2.95 13.11
CA GLY A 16 1.07 2.13 13.02
C GLY A 16 1.94 2.48 11.81
N SER A 17 1.36 2.61 10.63
CA SER A 17 2.09 3.03 9.41
C SER A 17 2.70 4.43 9.58
N PHE A 18 1.95 5.38 10.13
CA PHE A 18 2.48 6.71 10.42
C PHE A 18 3.66 6.67 11.40
N ASN A 19 3.55 5.90 12.48
CA ASN A 19 4.63 5.80 13.47
C ASN A 19 5.91 5.22 12.89
N VAL A 20 5.80 4.17 12.06
CA VAL A 20 6.96 3.57 11.38
C VAL A 20 7.56 4.57 10.38
N ALA A 21 6.73 5.23 9.56
CA ALA A 21 7.21 6.21 8.61
C ALA A 21 7.92 7.39 9.29
N LYS A 22 7.37 7.91 10.40
CA LYS A 22 8.02 8.94 11.23
C LYS A 22 9.36 8.48 11.78
N ALA A 23 9.44 7.26 12.32
CA ALA A 23 10.69 6.72 12.85
C ALA A 23 11.73 6.53 11.75
N ALA A 24 11.32 6.04 10.57
CA ALA A 24 12.18 5.90 9.40
C ALA A 24 12.71 7.27 8.93
N ALA A 25 11.84 8.26 8.77
CA ALA A 25 12.21 9.62 8.36
C ALA A 25 13.24 10.25 9.31
N ASN A 26 13.05 10.08 10.63
CA ASN A 26 13.99 10.57 11.63
C ASN A 26 15.38 9.97 11.51
N ARG A 27 15.51 8.79 10.94
CA ARG A 27 16.82 8.16 10.66
C ARG A 27 17.34 8.56 9.29
N MET A 28 16.52 8.49 8.27
CA MET A 28 16.90 8.74 6.88
C MET A 28 17.43 10.15 6.65
N GLN A 29 16.90 11.17 7.34
CA GLN A 29 17.37 12.55 7.21
C GLN A 29 18.86 12.75 7.50
N HIS A 30 19.48 11.81 8.20
CA HIS A 30 20.90 11.83 8.55
C HIS A 30 21.76 10.94 7.62
N ASN A 31 21.18 10.26 6.65
CA ASN A 31 21.94 9.51 5.67
C ASN A 31 22.79 10.43 4.80
N THR A 32 23.91 9.93 4.31
CA THR A 32 24.64 10.60 3.24
C THR A 32 23.75 10.69 2.00
N PRO A 33 23.57 11.89 1.40
CA PRO A 33 22.75 12.01 0.21
C PRO A 33 23.37 11.29 -0.98
N GLY A 34 22.55 10.58 -1.72
CA GLY A 34 22.89 9.99 -3.01
C GLY A 34 22.71 10.97 -4.16
N GLU A 35 22.50 10.44 -5.36
CA GLU A 35 22.15 11.21 -6.54
C GLU A 35 20.87 12.04 -6.28
N ASP A 36 20.75 13.20 -6.89
CA ASP A 36 19.65 14.16 -6.68
C ASP A 36 19.45 14.63 -5.22
N GLY A 37 20.35 14.31 -4.31
CA GLY A 37 20.23 14.64 -2.89
C GLY A 37 19.31 13.68 -2.13
N GLU A 38 18.92 12.55 -2.70
CA GLU A 38 18.06 11.56 -2.04
C GLU A 38 18.75 10.92 -0.83
N ARG A 39 18.03 10.86 0.30
CA ARG A 39 18.47 10.21 1.55
C ARG A 39 17.68 8.96 1.88
N GLY A 40 16.61 8.72 1.16
CA GLY A 40 15.79 7.51 1.31
C GLY A 40 14.40 7.64 0.72
N VAL A 41 13.70 6.50 0.68
CA VAL A 41 12.32 6.42 0.25
C VAL A 41 11.50 5.59 1.22
N ILE A 42 10.31 6.06 1.55
CA ILE A 42 9.30 5.35 2.34
C ILE A 42 8.25 4.82 1.36
N ILE A 43 8.00 3.51 1.39
CA ILE A 43 6.99 2.87 0.56
C ILE A 43 5.94 2.26 1.48
N ASN A 44 4.76 2.87 1.53
CA ASN A 44 3.64 2.38 2.31
C ASN A 44 2.82 1.36 1.51
N THR A 45 2.15 0.45 2.23
CA THR A 45 1.22 -0.51 1.63
C THR A 45 -0.21 -0.16 2.02
N ALA A 46 -0.98 0.34 1.04
CA ALA A 46 -2.42 0.54 1.16
C ALA A 46 -3.20 -0.72 0.74
N SER A 47 -4.27 -0.56 0.01
CA SER A 47 -5.09 -1.61 -0.62
C SER A 47 -6.03 -0.96 -1.62
N VAL A 48 -6.47 -1.71 -2.63
CA VAL A 48 -7.60 -1.30 -3.48
C VAL A 48 -8.89 -1.09 -2.67
N ALA A 49 -9.01 -1.72 -1.50
CA ALA A 49 -10.11 -1.47 -0.56
C ALA A 49 -10.18 -0.02 -0.05
N ALA A 50 -9.11 0.76 -0.20
CA ALA A 50 -9.12 2.21 0.05
C ALA A 50 -10.10 2.95 -0.87
N TYR A 51 -10.38 2.39 -2.05
CA TYR A 51 -11.22 2.98 -3.10
C TYR A 51 -12.54 2.23 -3.25
N GLU A 52 -12.51 0.91 -3.10
CA GLU A 52 -13.62 0.00 -3.38
C GLU A 52 -13.83 -0.97 -2.20
N GLY A 53 -13.99 -0.42 -1.00
CA GLY A 53 -14.25 -1.22 0.21
C GLY A 53 -15.55 -2.03 0.10
N GLN A 54 -15.49 -3.30 0.45
CA GLN A 54 -16.61 -4.22 0.43
C GLN A 54 -17.45 -4.10 1.70
N ILE A 55 -18.64 -4.71 1.71
CA ILE A 55 -19.50 -4.82 2.89
C ILE A 55 -18.69 -5.43 4.05
N GLY A 56 -18.73 -4.78 5.21
CA GLY A 56 -17.96 -5.18 6.39
C GLY A 56 -16.55 -4.58 6.50
N GLN A 57 -16.02 -3.97 5.45
CA GLN A 57 -14.65 -3.43 5.42
C GLN A 57 -14.53 -1.94 5.81
N ALA A 58 -15.55 -1.31 6.42
CA ALA A 58 -15.51 0.14 6.71
C ALA A 58 -14.25 0.58 7.48
N ALA A 59 -13.83 -0.15 8.51
CA ALA A 59 -12.62 0.17 9.26
C ALA A 59 -11.34 -0.06 8.44
N TYR A 60 -11.29 -1.16 7.70
CA TYR A 60 -10.16 -1.48 6.83
C TYR A 60 -10.02 -0.47 5.72
N ALA A 61 -11.10 -0.17 5.00
CA ALA A 61 -11.12 0.83 3.93
C ALA A 61 -10.73 2.22 4.44
N ALA A 62 -11.28 2.65 5.59
CA ALA A 62 -10.90 3.92 6.23
C ALA A 62 -9.41 3.96 6.58
N SER A 63 -8.87 2.88 7.16
CA SER A 63 -7.46 2.82 7.52
C SER A 63 -6.54 2.87 6.29
N LYS A 64 -6.86 2.13 5.23
CA LYS A 64 -6.08 2.11 3.98
C LYS A 64 -6.28 3.38 3.15
N GLY A 65 -7.48 3.98 3.17
CA GLY A 65 -7.73 5.31 2.62
C GLY A 65 -6.91 6.38 3.33
N GLY A 66 -6.78 6.31 4.66
CA GLY A 66 -5.89 7.19 5.41
C GLY A 66 -4.43 7.07 5.01
N VAL A 67 -3.93 5.85 4.75
CA VAL A 67 -2.56 5.62 4.22
C VAL A 67 -2.39 6.28 2.85
N VAL A 68 -3.36 6.15 1.95
CA VAL A 68 -3.36 6.83 0.65
C VAL A 68 -3.31 8.35 0.83
N SER A 69 -4.20 8.89 1.66
CA SER A 69 -4.34 10.34 1.86
C SER A 69 -3.12 10.99 2.50
N MET A 70 -2.39 10.29 3.39
CA MET A 70 -1.18 10.84 4.01
C MET A 70 0.05 10.81 3.09
N THR A 71 0.03 10.11 1.96
CA THR A 71 1.19 9.94 1.08
C THR A 71 1.72 11.27 0.55
N LEU A 72 0.87 12.06 -0.09
CA LEU A 72 1.28 13.33 -0.69
C LEU A 72 1.72 14.40 0.33
N PRO A 73 0.99 14.66 1.43
CA PRO A 73 1.47 15.62 2.44
C PRO A 73 2.80 15.18 3.06
N MET A 74 2.99 13.90 3.36
CA MET A 74 4.28 13.41 3.86
C MET A 74 5.41 13.60 2.84
N ALA A 75 5.18 13.31 1.57
CA ALA A 75 6.16 13.53 0.50
C ALA A 75 6.58 14.99 0.43
N ARG A 76 5.62 15.92 0.54
CA ARG A 76 5.88 17.37 0.54
C ARG A 76 6.66 17.82 1.77
N GLU A 77 6.30 17.33 2.95
CA GLU A 77 6.99 17.68 4.20
C GLU A 77 8.43 17.15 4.25
N LEU A 78 8.64 15.93 3.75
CA LEU A 78 9.92 15.25 3.82
C LEU A 78 10.86 15.57 2.66
N SER A 79 10.38 16.26 1.61
CA SER A 79 11.19 16.65 0.46
C SER A 79 12.40 17.51 0.85
N ARG A 80 12.25 18.40 1.83
CA ARG A 80 13.36 19.22 2.37
C ARG A 80 14.51 18.41 2.98
N PHE A 81 14.25 17.13 3.30
CA PHE A 81 15.24 16.20 3.83
C PHE A 81 15.77 15.22 2.77
N GLY A 82 15.31 15.34 1.52
CA GLY A 82 15.66 14.39 0.46
C GLY A 82 15.01 13.02 0.64
N ILE A 83 13.81 12.94 1.24
CA ILE A 83 13.10 11.69 1.48
C ILE A 83 11.83 11.68 0.63
N ARG A 84 11.71 10.63 -0.22
CA ARG A 84 10.51 10.38 -1.01
C ARG A 84 9.49 9.54 -0.21
N VAL A 85 8.23 9.69 -0.55
CA VAL A 85 7.14 8.87 0.01
C VAL A 85 6.25 8.39 -1.10
N MET A 86 6.11 7.08 -1.22
CA MET A 86 5.24 6.40 -2.16
C MET A 86 4.29 5.46 -1.45
N THR A 87 3.20 5.11 -2.10
CA THR A 87 2.28 4.10 -1.61
C THR A 87 1.93 3.14 -2.74
N ILE A 88 1.90 1.85 -2.43
CA ILE A 88 1.36 0.83 -3.33
C ILE A 88 0.00 0.39 -2.78
N ALA A 89 -1.01 0.35 -3.65
CA ALA A 89 -2.34 -0.18 -3.34
C ALA A 89 -2.52 -1.51 -4.10
N PRO A 90 -2.16 -2.65 -3.49
CA PRO A 90 -2.31 -3.94 -4.14
C PRO A 90 -3.78 -4.35 -4.23
N GLY A 91 -4.09 -5.09 -5.30
CA GLY A 91 -5.32 -5.83 -5.47
C GLY A 91 -5.28 -7.17 -4.73
N ILE A 92 -5.73 -8.23 -5.39
CA ILE A 92 -5.76 -9.58 -4.82
C ILE A 92 -4.47 -10.29 -5.18
N PHE A 93 -3.68 -10.62 -4.17
CA PHE A 93 -2.38 -11.26 -4.30
C PHE A 93 -2.37 -12.66 -3.70
N TRP A 94 -1.54 -13.52 -4.27
CA TRP A 94 -1.23 -14.82 -3.69
C TRP A 94 -0.50 -14.63 -2.36
N THR A 95 -1.13 -15.11 -1.30
CA THR A 95 -0.60 -15.03 0.06
C THR A 95 -0.85 -16.38 0.76
N PRO A 96 -0.17 -16.70 1.85
CA PRO A 96 -0.46 -17.91 2.62
C PRO A 96 -1.93 -18.02 3.07
N MET A 97 -2.61 -16.88 3.25
CA MET A 97 -4.04 -16.87 3.58
C MET A 97 -4.89 -17.35 2.38
N VAL A 98 -4.57 -16.92 1.17
CA VAL A 98 -5.28 -17.35 -0.05
C VAL A 98 -4.93 -18.80 -0.38
N ASP A 99 -3.69 -19.21 -0.16
CA ASP A 99 -3.22 -20.60 -0.38
C ASP A 99 -4.00 -21.61 0.49
N GLY A 100 -4.41 -21.19 1.69
CA GLY A 100 -5.26 -22.00 2.58
C GLY A 100 -6.74 -22.04 2.22
N MET A 101 -7.21 -21.31 1.20
CA MET A 101 -8.61 -21.30 0.76
C MET A 101 -8.92 -22.49 -0.18
N PRO A 102 -10.21 -22.93 -0.25
CA PRO A 102 -10.61 -23.93 -1.25
C PRO A 102 -10.25 -23.51 -2.67
N PRO A 103 -9.85 -24.47 -3.56
CA PRO A 103 -9.45 -24.14 -4.93
C PRO A 103 -10.51 -23.36 -5.73
N ALA A 104 -11.77 -23.70 -5.58
CA ALA A 104 -12.88 -22.97 -6.24
C ALA A 104 -12.95 -21.49 -5.84
N VAL A 105 -12.58 -21.15 -4.61
CA VAL A 105 -12.51 -19.74 -4.14
C VAL A 105 -11.31 -19.05 -4.77
N GLN A 106 -10.16 -19.72 -4.84
CA GLN A 106 -8.96 -19.17 -5.48
C GLN A 106 -9.20 -18.89 -6.97
N GLU A 107 -9.85 -19.83 -7.69
CA GLU A 107 -10.24 -19.67 -9.09
C GLU A 107 -11.20 -18.50 -9.29
N SER A 108 -12.21 -18.40 -8.43
CA SER A 108 -13.18 -17.28 -8.47
C SER A 108 -12.50 -15.93 -8.26
N LEU A 109 -11.55 -15.83 -7.32
CA LEU A 109 -10.78 -14.61 -7.09
C LEU A 109 -9.92 -14.27 -8.31
N ALA A 110 -9.24 -15.25 -8.88
CA ALA A 110 -8.42 -15.05 -10.09
C ALA A 110 -9.25 -14.60 -11.29
N ALA A 111 -10.44 -15.20 -11.49
CA ALA A 111 -11.37 -14.85 -12.56
C ALA A 111 -11.95 -13.44 -12.44
N SER A 112 -11.93 -12.84 -11.23
CA SER A 112 -12.37 -11.45 -11.02
C SER A 112 -11.36 -10.40 -11.52
N ILE A 113 -10.13 -10.82 -11.84
CA ILE A 113 -9.07 -9.91 -12.29
C ILE A 113 -9.10 -9.83 -13.82
N PRO A 114 -9.31 -8.65 -14.40
CA PRO A 114 -9.45 -8.51 -15.86
C PRO A 114 -8.23 -8.94 -16.65
N PHE A 115 -7.03 -8.46 -16.29
CA PHE A 115 -5.79 -8.86 -16.98
C PHE A 115 -4.53 -8.49 -16.17
N PRO A 116 -3.56 -9.39 -16.07
CA PRO A 116 -3.64 -10.81 -16.46
C PRO A 116 -4.64 -11.55 -15.55
N PRO A 117 -5.36 -12.58 -16.06
CA PRO A 117 -6.43 -13.27 -15.31
C PRO A 117 -5.83 -14.23 -14.27
N ARG A 118 -5.15 -13.71 -13.31
CA ARG A 118 -4.49 -14.42 -12.20
C ARG A 118 -4.35 -13.51 -10.98
N LEU A 119 -4.16 -14.10 -9.83
CA LEU A 119 -3.73 -13.38 -8.63
C LEU A 119 -2.36 -12.71 -8.85
N GLY A 120 -2.15 -11.56 -8.24
CA GLY A 120 -0.83 -10.94 -8.15
C GLY A 120 0.14 -11.86 -7.41
N LYS A 121 1.39 -11.90 -7.85
CA LYS A 121 2.45 -12.67 -7.20
C LYS A 121 3.31 -11.75 -6.34
N PRO A 122 4.00 -12.27 -5.31
CA PRO A 122 4.97 -11.48 -4.54
C PRO A 122 6.01 -10.78 -5.42
N ASP A 123 6.45 -11.42 -6.52
CA ASP A 123 7.41 -10.86 -7.47
C ASP A 123 6.84 -9.65 -8.23
N ASP A 124 5.53 -9.61 -8.52
CA ASP A 124 4.90 -8.43 -9.13
C ASP A 124 5.00 -7.22 -8.19
N PHE A 125 4.81 -7.44 -6.89
CA PHE A 125 4.95 -6.40 -5.88
C PHE A 125 6.42 -5.98 -5.71
N ALA A 126 7.33 -6.94 -5.58
CA ALA A 126 8.76 -6.70 -5.43
C ALA A 126 9.33 -5.96 -6.64
N GLY A 127 8.89 -6.30 -7.85
CA GLY A 127 9.29 -5.60 -9.09
C GLY A 127 8.90 -4.11 -9.07
N LEU A 128 7.69 -3.78 -8.59
CA LEU A 128 7.27 -2.38 -8.46
C LEU A 128 8.08 -1.66 -7.37
N VAL A 129 8.35 -2.31 -6.24
CA VAL A 129 9.23 -1.75 -5.19
C VAL A 129 10.61 -1.46 -5.77
N GLY A 130 11.21 -2.39 -6.51
CA GLY A 130 12.49 -2.20 -7.18
C GLY A 130 12.48 -1.02 -8.15
N HIS A 131 11.39 -0.86 -8.94
CA HIS A 131 11.22 0.29 -9.81
C HIS A 131 11.11 1.62 -9.04
N ILE A 132 10.36 1.67 -7.95
CA ILE A 132 10.25 2.87 -7.10
C ILE A 132 11.62 3.23 -6.50
N LEU A 133 12.42 2.24 -6.11
CA LEU A 133 13.77 2.47 -5.57
C LEU A 133 14.69 3.10 -6.62
N SER A 134 14.65 2.63 -7.87
CA SER A 134 15.52 3.09 -8.95
C SER A 134 15.05 4.36 -9.66
N ASN A 135 13.76 4.69 -9.60
CA ASN A 135 13.18 5.85 -10.28
C ASN A 135 12.94 6.99 -9.28
N THR A 136 13.94 7.84 -9.11
CA THR A 136 13.94 8.94 -8.13
C THR A 136 12.89 10.03 -8.41
N TYR A 137 12.30 10.06 -9.61
CA TYR A 137 11.26 11.02 -9.97
C TYR A 137 9.85 10.62 -9.47
N LEU A 138 9.67 9.36 -8.99
CA LEU A 138 8.44 8.90 -8.36
C LEU A 138 8.38 9.39 -6.91
N ASN A 139 7.46 10.32 -6.60
CA ASN A 139 7.27 10.85 -5.27
C ASN A 139 5.83 11.33 -5.05
N GLY A 140 5.25 11.05 -3.89
CA GLY A 140 3.96 11.57 -3.46
C GLY A 140 2.74 10.87 -4.08
N GLU A 141 2.91 9.73 -4.77
CA GLU A 141 1.84 9.07 -5.50
C GLU A 141 1.48 7.70 -4.89
N THR A 142 0.26 7.27 -5.14
CA THR A 142 -0.22 5.93 -4.84
C THR A 142 -0.43 5.15 -6.14
N ILE A 143 0.31 4.06 -6.29
CA ILE A 143 0.21 3.19 -7.47
C ILE A 143 -0.67 1.99 -7.15
N ARG A 144 -1.77 1.83 -7.90
CA ARG A 144 -2.59 0.62 -7.86
C ARG A 144 -1.86 -0.48 -8.61
N LEU A 145 -1.69 -1.65 -7.95
CA LEU A 145 -1.09 -2.84 -8.53
C LEU A 145 -2.12 -3.97 -8.42
N ASP A 146 -3.03 -4.06 -9.38
CA ASP A 146 -4.28 -4.80 -9.19
C ASP A 146 -4.84 -5.52 -10.42
N GLY A 147 -4.13 -5.52 -11.56
CA GLY A 147 -4.64 -6.14 -12.78
C GLY A 147 -5.97 -5.57 -13.27
N ALA A 148 -6.24 -4.30 -12.95
CA ALA A 148 -7.48 -3.58 -13.24
C ALA A 148 -8.71 -4.11 -12.49
N VAL A 149 -8.55 -4.91 -11.41
CA VAL A 149 -9.68 -5.36 -10.60
C VAL A 149 -10.42 -4.18 -9.96
N ARG A 150 -11.72 -4.28 -9.91
CA ARG A 150 -12.60 -3.43 -9.12
C ARG A 150 -13.43 -4.34 -8.22
N LEU A 151 -13.26 -4.18 -6.91
CA LEU A 151 -13.92 -5.08 -5.97
C LEU A 151 -15.43 -4.91 -6.05
N ALA A 152 -16.14 -6.03 -6.21
CA ALA A 152 -17.59 -6.04 -6.09
C ALA A 152 -18.01 -5.70 -4.65
N PRO A 153 -19.24 -5.20 -4.42
CA PRO A 153 -19.73 -4.85 -3.08
C PRO A 153 -19.72 -6.02 -2.08
N LYS A 154 -19.73 -7.26 -2.60
CA LYS A 154 -19.70 -8.51 -1.83
C LYS A 154 -18.72 -9.46 -2.45
#